data_9f9cc9205068a84f515ed591b2eed1f7
#
_entry.id   9f9cc9205068a84f515ed591b2eed1f7
#
_cell.length_a   1.000
_cell.length_b   1.000
_cell.length_c   1.000
_cell.angle_alpha   90.00
_cell.angle_beta   90.00
_cell.angle_gamma   90.00
#
_symmetry.space_group_name_H-M   'P 1'
#
loop_
_entity.id
_entity.type
_entity.pdbx_description
1 polymer ?
#
loop_
_entity_poly.entity_id
_entity_poly.type
_entity_poly.pdbx_seq_one_letter_code
_entity_poly.pdbx_strand_id
1 'polypeptide(L)'
;MARHHATPEGNVPFTAEEETERDAEIAAWAAEADDRAAADARQERNNLLAATDWTAMSDAPTQATAMTTYRQALRDITSQSGWPTTINWPTP
;
A
#
# COMPACT_ATOMS: atom_id res chain seq x y z
N MET A 1 28.88 -6.80 2.39
CA MET A 1 29.21 -6.62 3.82
C MET A 1 28.70 -7.81 4.62
N ALA A 2 29.54 -8.43 5.40
CA ALA A 2 29.14 -9.59 6.19
C ALA A 2 28.22 -9.19 7.34
N ARG A 3 27.22 -10.01 7.61
CA ARG A 3 26.31 -9.86 8.75
C ARG A 3 26.89 -10.59 9.95
N HIS A 4 26.48 -10.18 11.14
CA HIS A 4 27.00 -10.71 12.39
C HIS A 4 25.86 -10.96 13.38
N HIS A 5 26.03 -12.03 14.19
CA HIS A 5 25.22 -12.22 15.38
C HIS A 5 25.79 -11.42 16.53
N ALA A 6 24.96 -10.79 17.33
CA ALA A 6 25.36 -10.18 18.58
C ALA A 6 25.38 -11.27 19.67
N THR A 7 26.52 -11.47 20.32
CA THR A 7 26.70 -12.47 21.38
C THR A 7 27.41 -11.85 22.57
N PRO A 8 27.40 -12.50 23.77
CA PRO A 8 28.16 -12.02 24.93
C PRO A 8 29.66 -11.95 24.69
N GLU A 9 30.20 -12.73 23.79
CA GLU A 9 31.61 -12.72 23.40
C GLU A 9 31.91 -11.67 22.30
N GLY A 10 30.90 -10.97 21.80
CA GLY A 10 31.00 -10.03 20.71
C GLY A 10 30.20 -10.48 19.48
N ASN A 11 30.48 -9.87 18.33
CA ASN A 11 29.78 -10.21 17.09
C ASN A 11 30.41 -11.44 16.44
N VAL A 12 29.57 -12.42 16.09
CA VAL A 12 29.97 -13.61 15.35
C VAL A 12 29.44 -13.50 13.93
N PRO A 13 30.31 -13.64 12.91
CA PRO A 13 29.83 -13.58 11.52
C PRO A 13 28.78 -14.63 11.22
N PHE A 14 27.79 -14.29 10.39
CA PHE A 14 26.84 -15.29 9.88
C PHE A 14 27.59 -16.31 9.03
N THR A 15 27.12 -17.55 9.09
CA THR A 15 27.55 -18.59 8.14
C THR A 15 26.99 -18.26 6.75
N ALA A 16 27.55 -18.90 5.71
CA ALA A 16 27.04 -18.74 4.35
C ALA A 16 25.58 -19.14 4.24
N GLU A 17 25.17 -20.20 4.96
CA GLU A 17 23.76 -20.64 4.99
C GLU A 17 22.85 -19.59 5.63
N GLU A 18 23.28 -19.00 6.75
CA GLU A 18 22.51 -17.96 7.44
C GLU A 18 22.35 -16.72 6.58
N GLU A 19 23.40 -16.29 5.88
CA GLU A 19 23.31 -15.16 4.94
C GLU A 19 22.38 -15.47 3.80
N THR A 20 22.39 -16.67 3.25
CA THR A 20 21.48 -17.08 2.17
C THR A 20 20.03 -17.05 2.63
N GLU A 21 19.74 -17.58 3.83
CA GLU A 21 18.40 -17.58 4.41
C GLU A 21 17.91 -16.15 4.64
N ARG A 22 18.77 -15.27 5.17
CA ARG A 22 18.43 -13.88 5.40
C ARG A 22 18.16 -13.14 4.10
N ASP A 23 18.95 -13.40 3.07
CA ASP A 23 18.75 -12.80 1.75
C ASP A 23 17.43 -13.27 1.13
N ALA A 24 17.06 -14.52 1.31
CA ALA A 24 15.78 -15.05 0.85
C ALA A 24 14.59 -14.39 1.57
N GLU A 25 14.69 -14.16 2.89
CA GLU A 25 13.68 -13.45 3.67
C GLU A 25 13.52 -12.01 3.19
N ILE A 26 14.61 -11.31 2.96
CA ILE A 26 14.60 -9.93 2.46
C ILE A 26 13.97 -9.87 1.07
N ALA A 27 14.32 -10.80 0.19
CA ALA A 27 13.77 -10.86 -1.16
C ALA A 27 12.27 -11.16 -1.13
N ALA A 28 11.80 -12.07 -0.27
CA ALA A 28 10.38 -12.38 -0.11
C ALA A 28 9.61 -11.17 0.43
N TRP A 29 10.15 -10.47 1.40
CA TRP A 29 9.56 -9.25 1.93
C TRP A 29 9.45 -8.16 0.84
N ALA A 30 10.51 -7.98 0.04
CA ALA A 30 10.51 -7.01 -1.05
C ALA A 30 9.51 -7.38 -2.15
N ALA A 31 9.36 -8.68 -2.46
CA ALA A 31 8.41 -9.16 -3.44
C ALA A 31 6.96 -8.90 -3.03
N GLU A 32 6.68 -8.85 -1.72
CA GLU A 32 5.35 -8.55 -1.18
C GLU A 32 5.07 -7.04 -1.03
N ALA A 33 6.04 -6.18 -1.34
CA ALA A 33 5.90 -4.73 -1.16
C ALA A 33 4.73 -4.17 -1.96
N ASP A 34 4.52 -4.61 -3.19
CA ASP A 34 3.42 -4.17 -4.04
C ASP A 34 2.07 -4.63 -3.47
N ASP A 35 2.00 -5.83 -2.91
CA ASP A 35 0.78 -6.33 -2.27
C ASP A 35 0.42 -5.52 -1.04
N ARG A 36 1.43 -5.14 -0.22
CA ARG A 36 1.20 -4.25 0.93
C ARG A 36 0.74 -2.87 0.50
N ALA A 37 1.40 -2.30 -0.51
CA ALA A 37 1.02 -1.00 -1.06
C ALA A 37 -0.41 -1.02 -1.60
N ALA A 38 -0.80 -2.09 -2.30
CA ALA A 38 -2.15 -2.25 -2.82
C ALA A 38 -3.18 -2.35 -1.69
N ALA A 39 -2.88 -3.11 -0.64
CA ALA A 39 -3.79 -3.25 0.52
C ALA A 39 -3.99 -1.91 1.23
N ASP A 40 -2.91 -1.17 1.47
CA ASP A 40 -2.97 0.14 2.11
C ASP A 40 -3.73 1.15 1.26
N ALA A 41 -3.50 1.15 -0.05
CA ALA A 41 -4.17 2.05 -0.98
C ALA A 41 -5.68 1.76 -1.07
N ARG A 42 -6.06 0.47 -1.09
CA ARG A 42 -7.49 0.09 -1.08
C ARG A 42 -8.16 0.50 0.21
N GLN A 43 -7.48 0.38 1.35
CA GLN A 43 -8.01 0.83 2.63
C GLN A 43 -8.24 2.34 2.63
N GLU A 44 -7.28 3.12 2.15
CA GLU A 44 -7.40 4.57 2.02
C GLU A 44 -8.54 4.95 1.08
N ARG A 45 -8.62 4.30 -0.09
CA ARG A 45 -9.73 4.51 -1.03
C ARG A 45 -11.08 4.24 -0.36
N ASN A 46 -11.20 3.13 0.37
CA ASN A 46 -12.45 2.76 1.04
C ASN A 46 -12.84 3.78 2.11
N ASN A 47 -11.86 4.31 2.83
CA ASN A 47 -12.09 5.37 3.82
C ASN A 47 -12.60 6.65 3.15
N LEU A 48 -12.02 7.04 2.02
CA LEU A 48 -12.44 8.22 1.27
C LEU A 48 -13.84 8.04 0.67
N LEU A 49 -14.16 6.85 0.16
CA LEU A 49 -15.51 6.55 -0.33
C LEU A 49 -16.52 6.58 0.80
N ALA A 50 -16.20 5.98 1.94
CA ALA A 50 -17.09 5.98 3.11
C ALA A 50 -17.36 7.41 3.60
N ALA A 51 -16.38 8.26 3.59
CA ALA A 51 -16.51 9.65 4.01
C ALA A 51 -17.46 10.46 3.12
N THR A 52 -17.69 10.02 1.88
CA THR A 52 -18.54 10.71 0.92
C THR A 52 -19.80 9.91 0.53
N ASP A 53 -20.03 8.73 1.11
CA ASP A 53 -21.19 7.90 0.78
C ASP A 53 -22.53 8.60 1.03
N TRP A 54 -22.59 9.47 2.04
CA TRP A 54 -23.80 10.23 2.34
C TRP A 54 -24.27 11.10 1.15
N THR A 55 -23.36 11.51 0.26
CA THR A 55 -23.69 12.33 -0.90
C THR A 55 -24.53 11.59 -1.93
N ALA A 56 -24.51 10.26 -1.90
CA ALA A 56 -25.27 9.41 -2.82
C ALA A 56 -26.62 8.97 -2.24
N MET A 57 -26.95 9.36 -1.01
CA MET A 57 -28.21 9.01 -0.35
C MET A 57 -29.36 9.84 -0.96
N SER A 58 -30.57 9.26 -1.01
CA SER A 58 -31.71 9.87 -1.65
C SER A 58 -32.20 11.16 -0.96
N ASP A 59 -31.92 11.32 0.32
CA ASP A 59 -32.29 12.49 1.12
C ASP A 59 -31.14 13.49 1.30
N ALA A 60 -29.99 13.24 0.67
CA ALA A 60 -28.88 14.16 0.67
C ALA A 60 -29.12 15.31 -0.33
N PRO A 61 -28.44 16.46 -0.16
CA PRO A 61 -28.43 17.49 -1.19
C PRO A 61 -27.96 16.92 -2.54
N THR A 62 -28.40 17.55 -3.65
CA THR A 62 -28.00 17.10 -4.98
C THR A 62 -26.49 16.96 -5.08
N GLN A 63 -26.04 15.78 -5.47
CA GLN A 63 -24.62 15.50 -5.64
C GLN A 63 -24.08 16.29 -6.84
N ALA A 64 -23.02 17.09 -6.60
CA ALA A 64 -22.36 17.82 -7.67
C ALA A 64 -21.65 16.88 -8.62
N THR A 65 -21.55 17.24 -9.91
CA THR A 65 -20.82 16.46 -10.92
C THR A 65 -19.37 16.22 -10.49
N ALA A 66 -18.73 17.21 -9.88
CA ALA A 66 -17.35 17.06 -9.37
C ALA A 66 -17.24 15.96 -8.32
N MET A 67 -18.23 15.80 -7.44
CA MET A 67 -18.26 14.74 -6.44
C MET A 67 -18.46 13.37 -7.09
N THR A 68 -19.35 13.28 -8.07
CA THR A 68 -19.59 12.04 -8.82
C THR A 68 -18.31 11.60 -9.54
N THR A 69 -17.62 12.54 -10.18
CA THR A 69 -16.35 12.27 -10.87
C THR A 69 -15.26 11.85 -9.89
N TYR A 70 -15.16 12.52 -8.74
CA TYR A 70 -14.22 12.18 -7.68
C TYR A 70 -14.42 10.75 -7.18
N ARG A 71 -15.66 10.37 -6.86
CA ARG A 71 -15.98 9.04 -6.37
C ARG A 71 -15.69 7.97 -7.42
N GLN A 72 -15.97 8.23 -8.68
CA GLN A 72 -15.66 7.31 -9.78
C GLN A 72 -14.15 7.15 -9.94
N ALA A 73 -13.39 8.23 -9.85
CA ALA A 73 -11.93 8.17 -9.90
C ALA A 73 -11.34 7.36 -8.74
N LEU A 74 -11.94 7.43 -7.55
CA LEU A 74 -11.54 6.58 -6.41
C LEU A 74 -11.79 5.09 -6.70
N ARG A 75 -12.92 4.76 -7.31
CA ARG A 75 -13.22 3.36 -7.68
C ARG A 75 -12.24 2.84 -8.73
N ASP A 76 -11.81 3.70 -9.65
CA ASP A 76 -10.93 3.34 -10.75
C ASP A 76 -9.44 3.44 -10.39
N ILE A 77 -9.11 3.68 -9.12
CA ILE A 77 -7.72 3.91 -8.69
C ILE A 77 -6.78 2.76 -9.06
N THR A 78 -7.27 1.53 -9.06
CA THR A 78 -6.51 0.34 -9.42
C THR A 78 -6.14 0.28 -10.90
N SER A 79 -6.78 1.11 -11.73
CA SER A 79 -6.53 1.18 -13.17
C SER A 79 -5.41 2.15 -13.53
N GLN A 80 -4.87 2.89 -12.58
CA GLN A 80 -3.77 3.83 -12.83
C GLN A 80 -2.49 3.07 -13.20
N SER A 81 -1.70 3.66 -14.10
CA SER A 81 -0.48 3.01 -14.60
C SER A 81 0.59 2.83 -13.52
N GLY A 82 0.60 3.66 -12.49
CA GLY A 82 1.54 3.56 -11.37
C GLY A 82 1.08 2.66 -10.23
N TRP A 83 -0.14 2.11 -10.32
CA TRP A 83 -0.68 1.24 -9.29
C TRP A 83 0.22 0.01 -9.05
N PRO A 84 0.46 -0.40 -7.81
CA PRO A 84 -0.01 0.18 -6.52
C PRO A 84 1.01 1.11 -5.85
N THR A 85 2.19 1.28 -6.40
CA THR A 85 3.31 1.97 -5.73
C THR A 85 3.28 3.48 -5.92
N THR A 86 2.79 3.94 -7.07
CA THR A 86 2.63 5.37 -7.36
C THR A 86 1.16 5.63 -7.67
N ILE A 87 0.51 6.43 -6.84
CA ILE A 87 -0.92 6.70 -6.95
C ILE A 87 -1.13 8.19 -7.06
N ASN A 88 -1.84 8.59 -8.11
CA ASN A 88 -2.31 9.95 -8.26
C ASN A 88 -3.71 10.02 -7.63
N TRP A 89 -3.77 10.44 -6.37
CA TRP A 89 -5.02 10.48 -5.63
C TRP A 89 -5.97 11.55 -6.20
N PRO A 90 -7.22 11.17 -6.51
CA PRO A 90 -8.20 12.17 -6.96
C PRO A 90 -8.48 13.22 -5.89
N THR A 91 -8.91 14.38 -6.32
CA THR A 91 -9.39 15.44 -5.43
C THR A 91 -10.83 15.79 -5.79
N PRO A 92 -11.66 16.16 -4.79
CA PRO A 92 -13.05 16.52 -5.03
C PRO A 92 -13.22 17.71 -5.94
#